data_916a73df30378b35d099b77cc3caf926
#
_entry.id   916a73df30378b35d099b77cc3caf926
#
_cell.length_a   1.000
_cell.length_b   1.000
_cell.length_c   1.000
_cell.angle_alpha   90.00
_cell.angle_beta   90.00
_cell.angle_gamma   90.00
#
_symmetry.space_group_name_H-M   'P 1'
#
loop_
_entity.id
_entity.type
_entity.pdbx_description
1 polymer ?
#
loop_
_entity_poly.entity_id
_entity_poly.type
_entity_poly.pdbx_seq_one_letter_code
_entity_poly.pdbx_strand_id
1 'polypeptide(L)'
;MAPWLTVVGIGEDGFSGLGKQARRALLGAARVFGSPRQLALLPRCVPGERLGWPSPFSLAPVLALRGEPVCVLASGDPMFFGVGASLARQVPADEMRGLSMP
;
A
#
# COMPACT_ATOMS: atom_id res chain seq x y z
N MET A 1 -15.43 9.66 7.26
CA MET A 1 -13.96 9.77 7.45
C MET A 1 -13.29 9.74 6.08
N ALA A 2 -12.32 10.62 5.87
CA ALA A 2 -11.54 10.58 4.65
C ALA A 2 -10.75 9.27 4.56
N PRO A 3 -10.49 8.74 3.37
CA PRO A 3 -9.70 7.52 3.23
C PRO A 3 -8.30 7.69 3.85
N TRP A 4 -7.95 6.76 4.72
CA TRP A 4 -6.62 6.74 5.34
C TRP A 4 -5.73 5.65 4.74
N LEU A 5 -6.34 4.63 4.14
CA LEU A 5 -5.65 3.49 3.58
C LEU A 5 -5.74 3.52 2.05
N THR A 6 -4.59 3.47 1.40
CA THR A 6 -4.53 3.38 -0.06
C THR A 6 -3.79 2.12 -0.46
N VAL A 7 -4.43 1.28 -1.26
CA VAL A 7 -3.77 0.10 -1.84
C VAL A 7 -3.27 0.49 -3.23
N VAL A 8 -1.96 0.42 -3.41
CA VAL A 8 -1.31 0.86 -4.65
C VAL A 8 -0.75 -0.34 -5.40
N GLY A 9 -1.21 -0.54 -6.62
CA GLY A 9 -0.63 -1.55 -7.51
C GLY A 9 0.70 -1.05 -8.05
N ILE A 10 1.78 -1.80 -7.80
CA ILE A 10 3.11 -1.44 -8.28
C ILE A 10 3.68 -2.59 -9.12
N GLY A 11 4.20 -2.25 -10.29
CA GLY A 11 4.82 -3.22 -11.18
C GLY A 11 6.34 -3.10 -11.18
N GLU A 12 6.98 -3.80 -12.10
CA GLU A 12 8.43 -3.82 -12.24
C GLU A 12 9.01 -2.46 -12.58
N ASP A 13 8.22 -1.58 -13.21
CA ASP A 13 8.63 -0.21 -13.48
C ASP A 13 8.75 0.63 -12.21
N GLY A 14 8.27 0.11 -11.11
CA GLY A 14 8.35 0.77 -9.82
C GLY A 14 7.59 2.09 -9.77
N PHE A 15 8.13 3.03 -9.03
CA PHE A 15 7.49 4.33 -8.80
C PHE A 15 7.25 5.10 -10.10
N SER A 16 8.18 5.04 -11.05
CA SER A 16 8.06 5.77 -12.31
C SER A 16 6.92 5.26 -13.19
N GLY A 17 6.51 4.01 -13.02
CA GLY A 17 5.37 3.44 -13.75
C GLY A 17 4.02 3.77 -13.14
N LEU A 18 3.97 4.44 -12.01
CA LEU A 18 2.74 4.76 -11.32
C LEU A 18 2.07 6.01 -11.88
N GLY A 19 0.74 6.05 -11.80
CA GLY A 19 -0.01 7.24 -12.13
C GLY A 19 0.17 8.32 -11.08
N LYS A 20 -0.28 9.52 -11.41
CA LYS A 20 -0.10 10.70 -10.57
C LYS A 20 -0.71 10.54 -9.18
N GLN A 21 -1.92 9.97 -9.10
CA GLN A 21 -2.61 9.78 -7.83
C GLN A 21 -1.87 8.80 -6.93
N ALA A 22 -1.36 7.71 -7.51
CA ALA A 22 -0.61 6.71 -6.74
C ALA A 22 0.70 7.30 -6.20
N ARG A 23 1.40 8.09 -7.00
CA ARG A 23 2.63 8.77 -6.55
C ARG A 23 2.34 9.73 -5.40
N ARG A 24 1.26 10.49 -5.50
CA ARG A 24 0.85 11.41 -4.43
C ARG A 24 0.52 10.67 -3.14
N ALA A 25 -0.17 9.54 -3.26
CA ALA A 25 -0.52 8.75 -2.09
C ALA A 25 0.74 8.25 -1.38
N LEU A 26 1.72 7.77 -2.14
CA LEU A 26 2.98 7.30 -1.56
C LEU A 26 3.78 8.42 -0.94
N LEU A 27 3.83 9.58 -1.59
CA LEU A 27 4.58 10.72 -1.06
C LEU A 27 3.96 11.30 0.20
N GLY A 28 2.65 11.14 0.38
CA GLY A 28 1.95 11.61 1.56
C GLY A 28 1.76 10.57 2.65
N ALA A 29 2.17 9.34 2.43
CA ALA A 29 1.94 8.27 3.40
C ALA A 29 2.92 8.36 4.57
N ALA A 30 2.42 8.14 5.79
CA ALA A 30 3.27 8.03 6.97
C ALA A 30 3.92 6.64 7.06
N ARG A 31 3.24 5.62 6.54
CA ARG A 31 3.71 4.24 6.54
C ARG A 31 3.42 3.60 5.19
N VAL A 32 4.34 2.76 4.72
CA VAL A 32 4.16 2.00 3.48
C VAL A 32 4.47 0.53 3.75
N PHE A 33 3.49 -0.33 3.53
CA PHE A 33 3.64 -1.77 3.72
C PHE A 33 3.85 -2.45 2.37
N GLY A 34 4.74 -3.43 2.35
CA GLY A 34 4.96 -4.23 1.15
C GLY A 34 5.99 -5.31 1.41
N SER A 35 6.18 -6.19 0.42
CA SER A 35 7.26 -7.17 0.47
C SER A 35 8.60 -6.44 0.32
N PRO A 36 9.72 -7.09 0.72
CA PRO A 36 11.04 -6.47 0.54
C PRO A 36 11.30 -6.06 -0.91
N ARG A 37 10.86 -6.88 -1.87
CA ARG A 37 11.01 -6.58 -3.29
C ARG A 37 10.24 -5.34 -3.71
N GLN A 38 9.00 -5.23 -3.25
CA GLN A 38 8.16 -4.07 -3.55
C GLN A 38 8.72 -2.79 -2.92
N LEU A 39 9.14 -2.89 -1.67
CA LEU A 39 9.71 -1.73 -0.95
C LEU A 39 10.99 -1.25 -1.62
N ALA A 40 11.78 -2.17 -2.18
CA ALA A 40 13.01 -1.82 -2.88
C ALA A 40 12.77 -1.03 -4.17
N LEU A 41 11.55 -1.08 -4.71
CA LEU A 41 11.18 -0.32 -5.90
C LEU A 41 10.88 1.16 -5.60
N LEU A 42 10.76 1.53 -4.33
CA LEU A 42 10.42 2.89 -3.95
C LEU A 42 11.68 3.77 -3.90
N PRO A 43 11.62 4.98 -4.48
CA PRO A 43 12.75 5.91 -4.41
C PRO A 43 12.86 6.56 -3.03
N ARG A 44 13.99 7.19 -2.78
CA ARG A 44 14.25 7.86 -1.50
C ARG A 44 13.29 9.02 -1.22
N CYS A 45 12.69 9.59 -2.27
CA CYS A 45 11.77 10.70 -2.10
C CYS A 45 10.44 10.29 -1.43
N VAL A 46 10.18 8.98 -1.32
CA VAL A 46 9.01 8.49 -0.56
C VAL A 46 9.40 8.51 0.92
N PRO A 47 8.82 9.44 1.72
CA PRO A 47 9.33 9.69 3.08
C PRO A 47 8.78 8.73 4.12
N GLY A 48 7.70 8.01 3.83
CA GLY A 48 7.04 7.15 4.81
C GLY A 48 7.92 6.01 5.31
N GLU A 49 7.67 5.58 6.54
CA GLU A 49 8.34 4.42 7.10
C GLU A 49 7.96 3.17 6.31
N ARG A 50 8.96 2.41 5.90
CA ARG A 50 8.78 1.20 5.10
C ARG A 50 8.72 0.00 6.00
N LEU A 51 7.60 -0.73 5.93
CA LEU A 51 7.33 -1.86 6.81
C LEU A 51 7.05 -3.11 5.99
N GLY A 52 7.74 -4.18 6.33
CA GLY A 52 7.45 -5.49 5.76
C GLY A 52 6.28 -6.15 6.46
N TRP A 53 5.79 -7.22 5.87
CA TRP A 53 4.73 -8.00 6.48
C TRP A 53 5.27 -8.92 7.58
N PRO A 54 4.52 -9.14 8.65
CA PRO A 54 4.96 -10.08 9.69
C PRO A 54 4.90 -11.52 9.20
N SER A 55 5.60 -12.39 9.89
CA SER A 55 5.57 -13.82 9.65
C SER A 55 5.11 -14.52 10.94
N PRO A 56 3.96 -15.23 10.95
CA PRO A 56 3.06 -15.41 9.79
C PRO A 56 2.36 -14.11 9.38
N PHE A 57 1.90 -14.09 8.12
CA PHE A 57 1.26 -12.90 7.55
C PHE A 57 0.04 -12.47 8.35
N SER A 58 -0.05 -11.17 8.60
CA SER A 58 -1.18 -10.59 9.32
C SER A 58 -1.41 -9.15 8.87
N LEU A 59 -2.66 -8.72 8.83
CA LEU A 59 -3.04 -7.35 8.54
C LEU A 59 -3.12 -6.49 9.81
N ALA A 60 -2.94 -7.07 10.97
CA ALA A 60 -3.06 -6.35 12.24
C ALA A 60 -2.21 -5.08 12.31
N PRO A 61 -0.95 -5.07 11.82
CA PRO A 61 -0.15 -3.84 11.85
C PRO A 61 -0.77 -2.70 11.05
N VAL A 62 -1.43 -3.01 9.93
CA VAL A 62 -2.11 -1.99 9.11
C VAL A 62 -3.33 -1.47 9.86
N LEU A 63 -4.13 -2.37 10.40
CA LEU A 63 -5.36 -1.99 11.10
C LEU A 63 -5.09 -1.16 12.35
N ALA A 64 -3.94 -1.37 12.97
CA ALA A 64 -3.53 -0.60 14.16
C ALA A 64 -3.22 0.86 13.83
N LEU A 65 -3.01 1.19 12.55
CA LEU A 65 -2.66 2.53 12.10
C LEU A 65 -3.86 3.29 11.54
N ARG A 66 -5.06 2.83 11.83
CA ARG A 66 -6.29 3.49 11.36
C ARG A 66 -6.28 4.97 11.69
N GLY A 67 -6.56 5.79 10.70
CA GLY A 67 -6.57 7.24 10.85
C GLY A 67 -5.29 7.93 10.41
N GLU A 68 -4.19 7.19 10.25
CA GLU A 68 -2.95 7.72 9.69
C GLU A 68 -2.88 7.41 8.20
N PRO A 69 -2.22 8.25 7.39
CA PRO A 69 -2.10 7.95 5.96
C PRO A 69 -1.16 6.77 5.75
N VAL A 70 -1.74 5.65 5.32
CA VAL A 70 -1.03 4.39 5.11
C VAL A 70 -1.20 3.93 3.67
N CYS A 71 -0.13 3.50 3.03
CA CYS A 71 -0.17 2.84 1.74
C CYS A 71 0.21 1.37 1.88
N VAL A 72 -0.45 0.52 1.12
CA VAL A 72 -0.13 -0.90 1.01
C VAL A 72 0.18 -1.19 -0.44
N LEU A 73 1.37 -1.72 -0.70
CA LEU A 73 1.78 -2.07 -2.04
C LEU A 73 1.22 -3.44 -2.42
N ALA A 74 0.65 -3.52 -3.60
CA ALA A 74 0.18 -4.78 -4.18
C ALA A 74 0.86 -4.94 -5.54
N SER A 75 1.17 -6.19 -5.92
CA SER A 75 1.77 -6.46 -7.22
C SER A 75 0.82 -7.29 -8.06
N GLY A 76 1.16 -7.47 -9.34
CA GLY A 76 0.45 -8.40 -10.19
C GLY A 76 0.73 -9.86 -9.90
N ASP A 77 1.58 -10.14 -8.91
CA ASP A 77 1.89 -11.51 -8.49
C ASP A 77 0.66 -12.13 -7.84
N PRO A 78 0.21 -13.30 -8.30
CA PRO A 78 -0.95 -13.98 -7.71
C PRO A 78 -0.85 -14.20 -6.21
N MET A 79 0.35 -14.32 -5.67
CA MET A 79 0.57 -14.51 -4.24
C MET A 79 0.05 -13.33 -3.40
N PHE A 80 0.02 -12.15 -3.98
CA PHE A 80 -0.40 -10.93 -3.29
C PHE A 80 -1.77 -10.42 -3.75
N PHE A 81 -2.42 -11.17 -4.62
CA PHE A 81 -3.69 -10.76 -5.20
C PHE A 81 -4.79 -10.58 -4.14
N GLY A 82 -4.72 -11.32 -3.06
CA GLY A 82 -5.74 -11.29 -2.03
C GLY A 82 -5.60 -10.19 -0.99
N VAL A 83 -4.50 -9.41 -0.99
CA VAL A 83 -4.26 -8.40 0.05
C VAL A 83 -5.33 -7.33 0.03
N GLY A 84 -5.63 -6.77 -1.13
CA GLY A 84 -6.67 -5.75 -1.25
C GLY A 84 -8.04 -6.28 -0.86
N ALA A 85 -8.36 -7.50 -1.28
CA ALA A 85 -9.63 -8.14 -0.94
C ALA A 85 -9.74 -8.39 0.56
N SER A 86 -8.65 -8.85 1.18
CA SER A 86 -8.62 -9.09 2.63
C SER A 86 -8.80 -7.79 3.42
N LEU A 87 -8.15 -6.72 2.99
CA LEU A 87 -8.32 -5.40 3.59
C LEU A 87 -9.74 -4.88 3.43
N ALA A 88 -10.34 -5.09 2.26
CA ALA A 88 -11.70 -4.64 1.99
C ALA A 88 -12.73 -5.30 2.90
N ARG A 89 -12.44 -6.48 3.43
CA ARG A 89 -13.32 -7.15 4.38
C ARG A 89 -13.24 -6.57 5.79
N GLN A 90 -12.14 -5.89 6.11
CA GLN A 90 -11.86 -5.43 7.47
C GLN A 90 -11.88 -3.91 7.59
N VAL A 91 -11.78 -3.19 6.48
CA VAL A 91 -11.78 -1.73 6.46
C VAL A 91 -13.01 -1.25 5.72
N PRO A 92 -13.78 -0.31 6.29
CA PRO A 92 -14.93 0.26 5.59
C PRO A 92 -14.54 0.87 4.24
N ALA A 93 -15.43 0.72 3.26
CA ALA A 93 -15.14 1.17 1.90
C ALA A 93 -14.83 2.67 1.79
N ASP A 94 -15.44 3.49 2.65
CA ASP A 94 -15.22 4.93 2.67
C ASP A 94 -13.88 5.33 3.30
N GLU A 95 -13.17 4.37 3.92
CA GLU A 95 -11.86 4.60 4.54
C GLU A 95 -10.71 4.08 3.68
N MET A 96 -11.00 3.38 2.60
CA MET A 96 -9.99 2.73 1.76
C MET A 96 -10.15 3.13 0.31
N ARG A 97 -9.02 3.30 -0.37
CA ARG A 97 -8.98 3.60 -1.80
C ARG A 97 -8.01 2.63 -2.47
N GLY A 98 -8.39 2.13 -3.65
CA GLY A 98 -7.50 1.32 -4.47
C GLY A 98 -7.06 2.10 -5.69
N LEU A 99 -5.76 2.11 -5.96
CA LEU A 99 -5.18 2.74 -7.13
C LEU A 99 -4.41 1.67 -7.90
N SER A 100 -4.98 1.23 -9.00
CA SER A 100 -4.33 0.22 -9.84
C SER A 100 -3.29 0.86 -10.74
N MET A 101 -2.40 0.02 -11.28
CA MET A 101 -1.46 0.45 -12.30
C MET A 101 -2.21 0.93 -13.53
N PRO A 102 -1.73 2.00 -14.17
CA PRO A 102 -2.28 2.42 -15.44
C PRO A 102 -2.08 1.39 -16.53
#